data_4d94333e1e07677d82ea79f5fe84ab5a
#
_entry.id   4d94333e1e07677d82ea79f5fe84ab5a
#
_cell.length_a   1.000
_cell.length_b   1.000
_cell.length_c   1.000
_cell.angle_alpha   90.00
_cell.angle_beta   90.00
_cell.angle_gamma   90.00
#
_symmetry.space_group_name_H-M   'P 1'
#
loop_
_entity.id
_entity.type
_entity.pdbx_description
1 polymer ?
#
loop_
_entity_poly.entity_id
_entity_poly.type
_entity_poly.pdbx_seq_one_letter_code
_entity_poly.pdbx_strand_id
1 'polypeptide(L)'
;MRIHRLTALLLSLLLLFSCALAESTDDKLMATVNGEELRYSAYAPYLTQYQQLLAGTYDETDDTQAAYIEDLALTTAIQDMLIEQDMRAKGCYDFDEETENWIQAQGQTAYETALTNVGETLRAELGYSDEEDMSSFALSYAKALGVTAEDYIAVYRKQRAMVNYYTVLLGDNPVTEDAIQSAYETNVAASKERFEGDAAAFETALYSGEEVWYKPEGYRSILQILLPAEGDTDEVRLESVQATVDAIDERLNAGESFQTLMAEYNTDVAFYDADFLTVGYQVHRDSVVWDEKFVAAAFSERMAQPGCWSDPIVSDAGVHILYYLCDSKSGAIEMTDAIHDALSYTLYQDMCSEALSARLNELSDSAEVVLY
;
A
#
# COMPACT_ATOMS: atom_id res chain seq x y z
N MET A 1 -9.17 -4.13 5.60
CA MET A 1 -9.27 -2.66 5.41
C MET A 1 -8.54 -2.10 4.17
N ARG A 2 -7.58 -2.82 3.55
CA ARG A 2 -6.91 -2.38 2.29
C ARG A 2 -7.65 -2.78 1.01
N ILE A 3 -8.46 -3.83 1.03
CA ILE A 3 -9.28 -4.29 -0.12
C ILE A 3 -10.24 -3.20 -0.60
N HIS A 4 -10.86 -2.44 0.32
CA HIS A 4 -11.77 -1.35 -0.04
C HIS A 4 -11.09 -0.12 -0.68
N ARG A 5 -9.76 0.05 -0.54
CA ARG A 5 -9.04 1.18 -1.15
C ARG A 5 -8.65 0.91 -2.61
N LEU A 6 -8.34 -0.35 -2.96
CA LEU A 6 -8.07 -0.72 -4.37
C LEU A 6 -9.34 -0.75 -5.21
N THR A 7 -10.45 -1.24 -4.66
CA THR A 7 -11.76 -1.20 -5.33
C THR A 7 -12.27 0.23 -5.51
N ALA A 8 -12.04 1.13 -4.55
CA ALA A 8 -12.42 2.53 -4.67
C ALA A 8 -11.59 3.28 -5.74
N LEU A 9 -10.31 2.94 -5.94
CA LEU A 9 -9.47 3.54 -6.97
C LEU A 9 -9.87 3.07 -8.38
N LEU A 10 -10.22 1.80 -8.56
CA LEU A 10 -10.75 1.26 -9.82
C LEU A 10 -12.13 1.84 -10.15
N LEU A 11 -13.01 2.03 -9.14
CA LEU A 11 -14.31 2.64 -9.32
C LEU A 11 -14.23 4.14 -9.68
N SER A 12 -13.33 4.90 -9.06
CA SER A 12 -13.15 6.32 -9.41
C SER A 12 -12.57 6.52 -10.80
N LEU A 13 -11.72 5.61 -11.29
CA LEU A 13 -11.25 5.64 -12.67
C LEU A 13 -12.38 5.35 -13.68
N LEU A 14 -13.21 4.33 -13.45
CA LEU A 14 -14.33 3.99 -14.35
C LEU A 14 -15.35 5.14 -14.51
N LEU A 15 -15.54 5.98 -13.51
CA LEU A 15 -16.53 7.04 -13.49
C LEU A 15 -16.13 8.34 -14.18
N LEU A 16 -14.83 8.59 -14.34
CA LEU A 16 -14.33 9.71 -15.14
C LEU A 16 -14.49 9.45 -16.65
N PHE A 17 -14.76 8.20 -17.07
CA PHE A 17 -14.79 7.79 -18.48
C PHE A 17 -16.16 7.84 -19.14
N SER A 18 -17.26 7.84 -18.39
CA SER A 18 -18.60 7.96 -18.98
C SER A 18 -18.92 9.38 -19.45
N CYS A 19 -18.08 10.38 -19.12
CA CYS A 19 -18.35 11.80 -19.36
C CYS A 19 -18.13 12.29 -20.78
N ALA A 20 -17.61 11.51 -21.71
CA ALA A 20 -17.24 12.00 -23.04
C ALA A 20 -18.12 11.55 -24.21
N LEU A 21 -19.14 10.73 -23.98
CA LEU A 21 -19.89 10.07 -25.04
C LEU A 21 -21.38 10.46 -25.17
N ALA A 22 -21.79 11.61 -24.65
CA ALA A 22 -23.08 12.18 -25.05
C ALA A 22 -22.94 12.69 -26.51
N GLU A 23 -23.70 12.00 -27.39
CA GLU A 23 -23.91 12.31 -28.82
C GLU A 23 -22.85 11.82 -29.82
N SER A 24 -22.81 10.50 -30.02
CA SER A 24 -22.64 9.98 -31.39
C SER A 24 -23.91 9.27 -31.80
N THR A 25 -24.63 9.83 -32.76
CA THR A 25 -25.85 9.23 -33.35
C THR A 25 -25.55 7.96 -34.16
N ASP A 26 -24.29 7.53 -34.19
CA ASP A 26 -23.81 6.35 -34.92
C ASP A 26 -22.84 5.59 -34.04
N ASP A 27 -23.33 4.73 -33.12
CA ASP A 27 -22.52 3.85 -32.29
C ASP A 27 -21.89 2.74 -33.17
N LYS A 28 -20.76 3.09 -33.79
CA LYS A 28 -20.07 2.28 -34.79
C LYS A 28 -19.76 0.88 -34.28
N LEU A 29 -20.04 -0.13 -35.10
CA LEU A 29 -19.60 -1.50 -34.88
C LEU A 29 -18.07 -1.58 -35.04
N MET A 30 -17.37 -2.02 -33.99
CA MET A 30 -15.90 -2.15 -33.97
C MET A 30 -15.45 -3.57 -34.26
N ALA A 31 -16.15 -4.54 -33.64
CA ALA A 31 -15.88 -5.97 -33.81
C ALA A 31 -17.13 -6.80 -33.56
N THR A 32 -17.10 -8.06 -33.99
CA THR A 32 -17.94 -9.12 -33.41
C THR A 32 -17.06 -10.16 -32.75
N VAL A 33 -17.43 -10.60 -31.55
CA VAL A 33 -16.72 -11.59 -30.76
C VAL A 33 -17.67 -12.73 -30.44
N ASN A 34 -17.44 -13.91 -31.03
CA ASN A 34 -18.35 -15.06 -30.94
C ASN A 34 -19.82 -14.72 -31.30
N GLY A 35 -19.99 -13.83 -32.27
CA GLY A 35 -21.30 -13.37 -32.73
C GLY A 35 -21.94 -12.25 -31.92
N GLU A 36 -21.38 -11.80 -30.81
CA GLU A 36 -21.82 -10.61 -30.07
C GLU A 36 -21.11 -9.34 -30.57
N GLU A 37 -21.84 -8.25 -30.67
CA GLU A 37 -21.35 -6.98 -31.21
C GLU A 37 -20.53 -6.20 -30.14
N LEU A 38 -19.31 -5.80 -30.46
CA LEU A 38 -18.53 -4.79 -29.74
C LEU A 38 -18.68 -3.46 -30.46
N ARG A 39 -19.34 -2.51 -29.82
CA ARG A 39 -19.59 -1.18 -30.39
C ARG A 39 -18.62 -0.13 -29.81
N TYR A 40 -18.54 1.00 -30.47
CA TYR A 40 -17.66 2.10 -30.08
C TYR A 40 -17.92 2.57 -28.65
N SER A 41 -19.16 2.63 -28.22
CA SER A 41 -19.54 2.99 -26.84
C SER A 41 -18.91 2.08 -25.77
N ALA A 42 -18.76 0.78 -26.07
CA ALA A 42 -18.11 -0.18 -25.17
C ALA A 42 -16.58 -0.19 -25.31
N TYR A 43 -16.03 0.22 -26.45
CA TYR A 43 -14.61 0.34 -26.71
C TYR A 43 -13.98 1.63 -26.14
N ALA A 44 -14.68 2.76 -26.29
CA ALA A 44 -14.15 4.09 -25.99
C ALA A 44 -13.62 4.27 -24.55
N PRO A 45 -14.19 3.67 -23.49
CA PRO A 45 -13.63 3.71 -22.16
C PRO A 45 -12.20 3.16 -22.09
N TYR A 46 -11.88 2.08 -22.79
CA TYR A 46 -10.54 1.50 -22.84
C TYR A 46 -9.57 2.43 -23.57
N LEU A 47 -9.99 3.00 -24.68
CA LEU A 47 -9.19 3.98 -25.42
C LEU A 47 -8.80 5.16 -24.53
N THR A 48 -9.78 5.76 -23.84
CA THR A 48 -9.54 6.87 -22.93
C THR A 48 -8.61 6.47 -21.78
N GLN A 49 -8.78 5.26 -21.23
CA GLN A 49 -7.91 4.75 -20.16
C GLN A 49 -6.45 4.68 -20.63
N TYR A 50 -6.18 4.11 -21.80
CA TYR A 50 -4.82 4.04 -22.33
C TYR A 50 -4.24 5.40 -22.65
N GLN A 51 -5.04 6.31 -23.21
CA GLN A 51 -4.63 7.70 -23.44
C GLN A 51 -4.20 8.41 -22.16
N GLN A 52 -4.96 8.22 -21.07
CA GLN A 52 -4.61 8.81 -19.76
C GLN A 52 -3.39 8.14 -19.12
N LEU A 53 -3.32 6.80 -19.16
CA LEU A 53 -2.21 6.05 -18.58
C LEU A 53 -0.87 6.42 -19.24
N LEU A 54 -0.89 6.68 -20.54
CA LEU A 54 0.28 6.98 -21.33
C LEU A 54 0.46 8.51 -21.57
N ALA A 55 -0.40 9.33 -20.98
CA ALA A 55 -0.30 10.78 -21.09
C ALA A 55 1.10 11.29 -20.72
N GLY A 56 1.72 12.06 -21.59
CA GLY A 56 3.09 12.59 -21.42
C GLY A 56 4.21 11.60 -21.79
N THR A 57 3.89 10.36 -22.16
CA THR A 57 4.88 9.36 -22.63
C THR A 57 4.72 9.04 -24.12
N TYR A 58 3.60 9.43 -24.73
CA TYR A 58 3.36 9.28 -26.17
C TYR A 58 2.97 10.61 -26.82
N ASP A 59 3.18 10.72 -28.13
CA ASP A 59 2.80 11.87 -28.94
C ASP A 59 1.48 11.57 -29.66
N GLU A 60 0.40 12.26 -29.25
CA GLU A 60 -0.95 12.11 -29.84
C GLU A 60 -0.99 12.52 -31.33
N THR A 61 0.01 13.25 -31.81
CA THR A 61 0.14 13.68 -33.21
C THR A 61 0.90 12.68 -34.08
N ASP A 62 1.49 11.64 -33.48
CA ASP A 62 2.14 10.54 -34.19
C ASP A 62 1.12 9.44 -34.51
N ASP A 63 0.74 9.34 -35.75
CA ASP A 63 -0.25 8.37 -36.25
C ASP A 63 0.08 6.90 -35.86
N THR A 64 1.36 6.57 -35.74
CA THR A 64 1.81 5.21 -35.37
C THR A 64 1.54 4.94 -33.90
N GLN A 65 1.81 5.92 -33.04
CA GLN A 65 1.57 5.79 -31.60
C GLN A 65 0.07 5.80 -31.29
N ALA A 66 -0.69 6.67 -31.97
CA ALA A 66 -2.15 6.70 -31.84
C ALA A 66 -2.77 5.35 -32.26
N ALA A 67 -2.38 4.80 -33.42
CA ALA A 67 -2.85 3.49 -33.89
C ALA A 67 -2.47 2.34 -32.91
N TYR A 68 -1.29 2.39 -32.28
CA TYR A 68 -0.90 1.42 -31.27
C TYR A 68 -1.79 1.44 -30.02
N ILE A 69 -2.16 2.64 -29.55
CA ILE A 69 -3.07 2.80 -28.41
C ILE A 69 -4.49 2.35 -28.74
N GLU A 70 -4.96 2.64 -29.95
CA GLU A 70 -6.26 2.17 -30.44
C GLU A 70 -6.29 0.63 -30.49
N ASP A 71 -5.24 -0.01 -30.96
CA ASP A 71 -5.11 -1.49 -31.02
C ASP A 71 -5.08 -2.11 -29.62
N LEU A 72 -4.30 -1.52 -28.69
CA LEU A 72 -4.30 -1.96 -27.30
C LEU A 72 -5.69 -1.87 -26.67
N ALA A 73 -6.38 -0.78 -26.86
CA ALA A 73 -7.72 -0.55 -26.33
C ALA A 73 -8.74 -1.55 -26.93
N LEU A 74 -8.66 -1.78 -28.24
CA LEU A 74 -9.54 -2.73 -28.92
C LEU A 74 -9.27 -4.17 -28.47
N THR A 75 -8.01 -4.55 -28.36
CA THR A 75 -7.62 -5.85 -27.84
C THR A 75 -8.14 -6.07 -26.43
N THR A 76 -7.98 -5.08 -25.56
CA THR A 76 -8.48 -5.16 -24.17
C THR A 76 -9.99 -5.26 -24.11
N ALA A 77 -10.71 -4.50 -24.93
CA ALA A 77 -12.19 -4.58 -24.99
C ALA A 77 -12.67 -5.96 -25.47
N ILE A 78 -11.98 -6.56 -26.45
CA ILE A 78 -12.27 -7.93 -26.94
C ILE A 78 -11.99 -8.94 -25.83
N GLN A 79 -10.88 -8.83 -25.13
CA GLN A 79 -10.50 -9.72 -24.03
C GLN A 79 -11.51 -9.66 -22.87
N ASP A 80 -11.92 -8.44 -22.49
CA ASP A 80 -12.94 -8.24 -21.45
C ASP A 80 -14.28 -8.88 -21.87
N MET A 81 -14.65 -8.75 -23.14
CA MET A 81 -15.87 -9.36 -23.68
C MET A 81 -15.79 -10.91 -23.67
N LEU A 82 -14.63 -11.49 -23.97
CA LEU A 82 -14.43 -12.94 -23.90
C LEU A 82 -14.57 -13.46 -22.46
N ILE A 83 -13.98 -12.77 -21.49
CA ILE A 83 -14.11 -13.11 -20.07
C ILE A 83 -15.58 -12.97 -19.63
N GLU A 84 -16.25 -11.91 -20.04
CA GLU A 84 -17.67 -11.68 -19.73
C GLU A 84 -18.57 -12.78 -20.27
N GLN A 85 -18.34 -13.24 -21.51
CA GLN A 85 -19.04 -14.36 -22.12
C GLN A 85 -18.83 -15.65 -21.34
N ASP A 86 -17.58 -15.95 -20.93
CA ASP A 86 -17.24 -17.15 -20.15
C ASP A 86 -17.84 -17.10 -18.74
N MET A 87 -17.82 -15.94 -18.08
CA MET A 87 -18.45 -15.71 -16.78
C MET A 87 -19.96 -16.00 -16.85
N ARG A 88 -20.66 -15.49 -17.88
CA ARG A 88 -22.07 -15.77 -18.11
C ARG A 88 -22.33 -17.25 -18.38
N ALA A 89 -21.50 -17.88 -19.22
CA ALA A 89 -21.62 -19.30 -19.54
C ALA A 89 -21.41 -20.21 -18.32
N LYS A 90 -20.61 -19.76 -17.33
CA LYS A 90 -20.32 -20.49 -16.09
C LYS A 90 -21.30 -20.16 -14.94
N GLY A 91 -22.32 -19.33 -15.16
CA GLY A 91 -23.30 -18.95 -14.15
C GLY A 91 -22.73 -18.05 -13.05
N CYS A 92 -21.66 -17.31 -13.31
CA CYS A 92 -21.03 -16.45 -12.31
C CYS A 92 -21.94 -15.28 -11.88
N TYR A 93 -22.98 -15.00 -12.63
CA TYR A 93 -24.01 -13.99 -12.34
C TYR A 93 -25.24 -14.55 -11.63
N ASP A 94 -25.27 -15.83 -11.29
CA ASP A 94 -26.38 -16.46 -10.58
C ASP A 94 -26.26 -16.19 -9.08
N PHE A 95 -26.69 -15.00 -8.67
CA PHE A 95 -26.62 -14.55 -7.28
C PHE A 95 -27.86 -14.97 -6.48
N ASP A 96 -27.65 -15.24 -5.20
CA ASP A 96 -28.76 -15.38 -4.24
C ASP A 96 -29.35 -14.00 -3.88
N GLU A 97 -30.50 -14.01 -3.21
CA GLU A 97 -31.22 -12.79 -2.84
C GLU A 97 -30.39 -11.87 -1.93
N GLU A 98 -29.58 -12.42 -1.02
CA GLU A 98 -28.73 -11.64 -0.11
C GLU A 98 -27.65 -10.91 -0.88
N THR A 99 -26.97 -11.60 -1.78
CA THR A 99 -25.92 -11.03 -2.65
C THR A 99 -26.51 -9.99 -3.58
N GLU A 100 -27.67 -10.25 -4.18
CA GLU A 100 -28.35 -9.28 -5.05
C GLU A 100 -28.72 -7.99 -4.32
N ASN A 101 -29.28 -8.10 -3.11
CA ASN A 101 -29.60 -6.95 -2.26
C ASN A 101 -28.34 -6.16 -1.87
N TRP A 102 -27.24 -6.86 -1.58
CA TRP A 102 -25.96 -6.22 -1.30
C TRP A 102 -25.44 -5.45 -2.52
N ILE A 103 -25.47 -6.04 -3.73
CA ILE A 103 -25.07 -5.38 -4.98
C ILE A 103 -25.87 -4.09 -5.20
N GLN A 104 -27.19 -4.17 -5.05
CA GLN A 104 -28.08 -3.02 -5.19
C GLN A 104 -27.73 -1.90 -4.20
N ALA A 105 -27.55 -2.25 -2.92
CA ALA A 105 -27.22 -1.27 -1.88
C ALA A 105 -25.86 -0.62 -2.12
N GLN A 106 -24.82 -1.39 -2.48
CA GLN A 106 -23.49 -0.85 -2.75
C GLN A 106 -23.46 0.06 -3.98
N GLY A 107 -24.09 -0.36 -5.07
CA GLY A 107 -24.17 0.44 -6.28
C GLY A 107 -24.91 1.76 -6.05
N GLN A 108 -26.05 1.72 -5.36
CA GLN A 108 -26.80 2.92 -4.99
C GLN A 108 -25.97 3.87 -4.12
N THR A 109 -25.31 3.36 -3.09
CA THR A 109 -24.41 4.16 -2.21
C THR A 109 -23.27 4.79 -2.98
N ALA A 110 -22.66 4.04 -3.90
CA ALA A 110 -21.56 4.54 -4.72
C ALA A 110 -22.03 5.66 -5.67
N TYR A 111 -23.21 5.53 -6.28
CA TYR A 111 -23.82 6.58 -7.10
C TYR A 111 -24.10 7.85 -6.28
N GLU A 112 -24.67 7.74 -5.08
CA GLU A 112 -24.95 8.87 -4.19
C GLU A 112 -23.65 9.58 -3.76
N THR A 113 -22.60 8.80 -3.47
CA THR A 113 -21.27 9.34 -3.16
C THR A 113 -20.68 10.09 -4.36
N ALA A 114 -20.81 9.54 -5.56
CA ALA A 114 -20.36 10.21 -6.79
C ALA A 114 -21.11 11.53 -7.04
N LEU A 115 -22.42 11.55 -6.84
CA LEU A 115 -23.20 12.80 -6.93
C LEU A 115 -22.74 13.85 -5.92
N THR A 116 -22.40 13.44 -4.69
CA THR A 116 -21.88 14.34 -3.68
C THR A 116 -20.54 14.95 -4.12
N ASN A 117 -19.61 14.12 -4.60
CA ASN A 117 -18.30 14.58 -5.08
C ASN A 117 -18.43 15.53 -6.30
N VAL A 118 -19.34 15.21 -7.24
CA VAL A 118 -19.66 16.09 -8.37
C VAL A 118 -20.21 17.42 -7.86
N GLY A 119 -21.09 17.41 -6.89
CA GLY A 119 -21.66 18.62 -6.27
C GLY A 119 -20.58 19.49 -5.64
N GLU A 120 -19.64 18.91 -4.90
CA GLU A 120 -18.49 19.61 -4.30
C GLU A 120 -17.56 20.22 -5.35
N THR A 121 -17.26 19.47 -6.40
CA THR A 121 -16.45 19.95 -7.54
C THR A 121 -17.13 21.12 -8.25
N LEU A 122 -18.41 20.99 -8.57
CA LEU A 122 -19.19 22.08 -9.20
C LEU A 122 -19.28 23.32 -8.30
N ARG A 123 -19.42 23.14 -6.99
CA ARG A 123 -19.40 24.25 -6.02
C ARG A 123 -18.08 25.01 -6.11
N ALA A 124 -16.95 24.31 -6.08
CA ALA A 124 -15.63 24.91 -6.13
C ALA A 124 -15.38 25.63 -7.47
N GLU A 125 -15.72 25.00 -8.60
CA GLU A 125 -15.50 25.57 -9.92
C GLU A 125 -16.38 26.78 -10.24
N LEU A 126 -17.65 26.74 -9.78
CA LEU A 126 -18.63 27.79 -10.05
C LEU A 126 -18.61 28.91 -8.98
N GLY A 127 -17.85 28.76 -7.89
CA GLY A 127 -17.68 29.75 -6.83
C GLY A 127 -18.91 29.91 -5.93
N TYR A 128 -19.71 28.85 -5.74
CA TYR A 128 -20.81 28.83 -4.80
C TYR A 128 -20.33 28.73 -3.36
N SER A 129 -21.16 29.21 -2.41
CA SER A 129 -20.86 29.11 -0.99
C SER A 129 -21.01 27.67 -0.46
N ASP A 130 -20.36 27.36 0.66
CA ASP A 130 -20.44 26.04 1.31
C ASP A 130 -21.85 25.71 1.83
N GLU A 131 -22.72 26.72 1.99
CA GLU A 131 -24.08 26.56 2.47
C GLU A 131 -25.08 26.19 1.35
N GLU A 132 -24.67 26.27 0.07
CA GLU A 132 -25.57 25.97 -1.05
C GLU A 132 -25.67 24.47 -1.32
N ASP A 133 -26.90 23.97 -1.46
CA ASP A 133 -27.19 22.61 -1.83
C ASP A 133 -26.94 22.37 -3.33
N MET A 134 -25.89 21.62 -3.65
CA MET A 134 -25.49 21.30 -5.01
C MET A 134 -26.12 20.00 -5.54
N SER A 135 -26.97 19.32 -4.78
CA SER A 135 -27.53 18.00 -5.13
C SER A 135 -28.33 18.03 -6.45
N SER A 136 -29.13 19.06 -6.67
CA SER A 136 -29.91 19.19 -7.90
C SER A 136 -29.06 19.48 -9.14
N PHE A 137 -27.93 20.20 -8.96
CA PHE A 137 -26.97 20.46 -10.02
C PHE A 137 -26.19 19.18 -10.38
N ALA A 138 -25.70 18.45 -9.37
CA ALA A 138 -25.01 17.18 -9.55
C ALA A 138 -25.87 16.14 -10.26
N LEU A 139 -27.13 16.02 -9.84
CA LEU A 139 -28.10 15.12 -10.49
C LEU A 139 -28.39 15.52 -11.94
N SER A 140 -28.54 16.82 -12.22
CA SER A 140 -28.75 17.32 -13.57
C SER A 140 -27.52 17.09 -14.45
N TYR A 141 -26.34 17.26 -13.89
CA TYR A 141 -25.07 17.01 -14.57
C TYR A 141 -24.93 15.51 -14.91
N ALA A 142 -25.10 14.61 -13.93
CA ALA A 142 -25.08 13.16 -14.16
C ALA A 142 -26.08 12.73 -15.24
N LYS A 143 -27.31 13.26 -15.18
CA LYS A 143 -28.34 12.98 -16.18
C LYS A 143 -27.96 13.48 -17.57
N ALA A 144 -27.31 14.64 -17.70
CA ALA A 144 -26.84 15.17 -18.98
C ALA A 144 -25.74 14.29 -19.59
N LEU A 145 -24.97 13.60 -18.75
CA LEU A 145 -23.95 12.64 -19.15
C LEU A 145 -24.48 11.21 -19.34
N GLY A 146 -25.78 10.97 -19.08
CA GLY A 146 -26.39 9.66 -19.16
C GLY A 146 -25.98 8.70 -18.04
N VAL A 147 -25.36 9.21 -16.94
CA VAL A 147 -24.90 8.38 -15.81
C VAL A 147 -26.04 8.14 -14.82
N THR A 148 -26.27 6.88 -14.48
CA THR A 148 -27.37 6.40 -13.64
C THR A 148 -26.88 5.54 -12.47
N ALA A 149 -27.76 5.28 -11.49
CA ALA A 149 -27.47 4.31 -10.42
C ALA A 149 -27.27 2.88 -10.98
N GLU A 150 -27.95 2.54 -12.07
CA GLU A 150 -27.85 1.22 -12.69
C GLU A 150 -26.43 0.95 -13.22
N ASP A 151 -25.71 1.97 -13.70
CA ASP A 151 -24.32 1.83 -14.16
C ASP A 151 -23.41 1.42 -13.00
N TYR A 152 -23.61 2.02 -11.83
CA TYR A 152 -22.87 1.66 -10.62
C TYR A 152 -23.24 0.27 -10.09
N ILE A 153 -24.52 -0.08 -10.11
CA ILE A 153 -25.01 -1.41 -9.75
C ILE A 153 -24.40 -2.46 -10.68
N ALA A 154 -24.31 -2.18 -11.99
CA ALA A 154 -23.67 -3.07 -12.96
C ALA A 154 -22.21 -3.32 -12.67
N VAL A 155 -21.45 -2.30 -12.22
CA VAL A 155 -20.06 -2.44 -11.80
C VAL A 155 -19.93 -3.38 -10.60
N TYR A 156 -20.72 -3.20 -9.55
CA TYR A 156 -20.70 -4.09 -8.38
C TYR A 156 -21.13 -5.51 -8.74
N ARG A 157 -22.10 -5.65 -9.65
CA ARG A 157 -22.55 -6.93 -10.19
C ARG A 157 -21.40 -7.67 -10.90
N LYS A 158 -20.68 -6.98 -11.77
CA LYS A 158 -19.51 -7.53 -12.47
C LYS A 158 -18.38 -7.89 -11.51
N GLN A 159 -18.09 -7.04 -10.53
CA GLN A 159 -17.09 -7.33 -9.50
C GLN A 159 -17.45 -8.59 -8.70
N ARG A 160 -18.73 -8.75 -8.33
CA ARG A 160 -19.19 -9.93 -7.61
C ARG A 160 -19.14 -11.19 -8.47
N ALA A 161 -19.52 -11.07 -9.74
CA ALA A 161 -19.40 -12.17 -10.71
C ALA A 161 -17.93 -12.58 -10.91
N MET A 162 -16.99 -11.63 -10.91
CA MET A 162 -15.55 -11.92 -11.00
C MET A 162 -15.07 -12.73 -9.79
N VAL A 163 -15.55 -12.45 -8.58
CA VAL A 163 -15.24 -13.26 -7.38
C VAL A 163 -15.73 -14.71 -7.55
N ASN A 164 -16.96 -14.88 -8.06
CA ASN A 164 -17.49 -16.21 -8.38
C ASN A 164 -16.64 -16.89 -9.47
N TYR A 165 -16.20 -16.12 -10.45
CA TYR A 165 -15.35 -16.64 -11.53
C TYR A 165 -14.01 -17.17 -11.04
N TYR A 166 -13.33 -16.44 -10.14
CA TYR A 166 -12.10 -16.95 -9.50
C TYR A 166 -12.38 -18.23 -8.71
N THR A 167 -13.49 -18.32 -8.01
CA THR A 167 -13.88 -19.57 -7.33
C THR A 167 -14.07 -20.72 -8.33
N VAL A 168 -14.67 -20.45 -9.50
CA VAL A 168 -14.83 -21.45 -10.57
C VAL A 168 -13.48 -21.88 -11.16
N LEU A 169 -12.53 -20.94 -11.31
CA LEU A 169 -11.22 -21.23 -11.90
C LEU A 169 -10.26 -21.94 -10.92
N LEU A 170 -10.28 -21.57 -9.65
CA LEU A 170 -9.32 -21.97 -8.63
C LEU A 170 -9.86 -22.97 -7.60
N GLY A 171 -11.19 -23.07 -7.43
CA GLY A 171 -11.82 -23.77 -6.31
C GLY A 171 -11.95 -22.90 -5.07
N ASP A 172 -12.52 -23.49 -3.99
CA ASP A 172 -12.92 -22.73 -2.81
C ASP A 172 -11.76 -22.28 -1.90
N ASN A 173 -10.66 -23.05 -1.87
CA ASN A 173 -9.50 -22.78 -1.02
C ASN A 173 -8.19 -23.02 -1.78
N PRO A 174 -7.81 -22.12 -2.71
CA PRO A 174 -6.67 -22.35 -3.58
C PRO A 174 -5.31 -22.20 -2.85
N VAL A 175 -5.25 -21.38 -1.80
CA VAL A 175 -4.01 -21.14 -1.03
C VAL A 175 -3.93 -22.13 0.12
N THR A 176 -2.86 -22.91 0.19
CA THR A 176 -2.61 -23.88 1.25
C THR A 176 -1.60 -23.35 2.26
N GLU A 177 -1.67 -23.87 3.51
CA GLU A 177 -0.68 -23.55 4.55
C GLU A 177 0.76 -23.86 4.10
N ASP A 178 0.96 -24.95 3.37
CA ASP A 178 2.27 -25.33 2.84
C ASP A 178 2.78 -24.30 1.82
N ALA A 179 1.89 -23.70 1.02
CA ALA A 179 2.26 -22.64 0.07
C ALA A 179 2.64 -21.34 0.81
N ILE A 180 1.89 -20.97 1.85
CA ILE A 180 2.20 -19.81 2.68
C ILE A 180 3.55 -19.99 3.38
N GLN A 181 3.76 -21.15 4.00
CA GLN A 181 5.03 -21.47 4.64
C GLN A 181 6.21 -21.45 3.67
N SER A 182 6.04 -22.00 2.45
CA SER A 182 7.07 -22.00 1.41
C SER A 182 7.40 -20.58 0.91
N ALA A 183 6.40 -19.73 0.76
CA ALA A 183 6.58 -18.32 0.39
C ALA A 183 7.35 -17.56 1.49
N TYR A 184 6.97 -17.76 2.74
CA TYR A 184 7.69 -17.19 3.88
C TYR A 184 9.16 -17.62 3.90
N GLU A 185 9.44 -18.92 3.81
CA GLU A 185 10.82 -19.45 3.79
C GLU A 185 11.64 -18.92 2.62
N THR A 186 11.02 -18.76 1.45
CA THR A 186 11.64 -18.16 0.27
C THR A 186 12.01 -16.70 0.52
N ASN A 187 11.09 -15.92 1.09
CA ASN A 187 11.33 -14.50 1.40
C ASN A 187 12.41 -14.34 2.48
N VAL A 188 12.39 -15.19 3.52
CA VAL A 188 13.43 -15.21 4.54
C VAL A 188 14.79 -15.55 3.93
N ALA A 189 14.87 -16.54 3.05
CA ALA A 189 16.13 -16.93 2.41
C ALA A 189 16.69 -15.81 1.51
N ALA A 190 15.86 -15.18 0.70
CA ALA A 190 16.24 -14.06 -0.16
C ALA A 190 16.68 -12.84 0.66
N SER A 191 15.92 -12.52 1.74
CA SER A 191 16.25 -11.43 2.63
C SER A 191 17.55 -11.69 3.40
N LYS A 192 17.77 -12.94 3.81
CA LYS A 192 19.03 -13.36 4.44
C LYS A 192 20.22 -13.20 3.49
N GLU A 193 20.12 -13.69 2.27
CA GLU A 193 21.18 -13.56 1.25
C GLU A 193 21.56 -12.11 1.03
N ARG A 194 20.58 -11.20 1.05
CA ARG A 194 20.79 -9.76 0.83
C ARG A 194 21.37 -9.04 2.04
N PHE A 195 20.94 -9.37 3.26
CA PHE A 195 21.21 -8.56 4.44
C PHE A 195 22.18 -9.19 5.45
N GLU A 196 22.48 -10.51 5.35
CA GLU A 196 23.44 -11.14 6.26
C GLU A 196 24.82 -10.51 6.11
N GLY A 197 25.29 -9.83 7.19
CA GLY A 197 26.55 -9.10 7.18
C GLY A 197 26.50 -7.70 6.53
N ASP A 198 25.33 -7.21 6.12
CA ASP A 198 25.12 -5.87 5.56
C ASP A 198 23.97 -5.14 6.27
N ALA A 199 24.28 -4.60 7.46
CA ALA A 199 23.33 -3.84 8.25
C ALA A 199 22.90 -2.52 7.55
N ALA A 200 23.78 -1.91 6.76
CA ALA A 200 23.47 -0.69 6.03
C ALA A 200 22.42 -0.93 4.94
N ALA A 201 22.53 -2.02 4.18
CA ALA A 201 21.51 -2.41 3.21
C ALA A 201 20.17 -2.74 3.89
N PHE A 202 20.19 -3.45 5.03
CA PHE A 202 19.00 -3.74 5.82
C PHE A 202 18.31 -2.48 6.31
N GLU A 203 19.02 -1.54 6.90
CA GLU A 203 18.46 -0.28 7.39
C GLU A 203 17.90 0.56 6.24
N THR A 204 18.62 0.64 5.12
CA THR A 204 18.14 1.35 3.93
C THR A 204 16.82 0.78 3.43
N ALA A 205 16.67 -0.55 3.33
CA ALA A 205 15.46 -1.22 2.93
C ALA A 205 14.32 -0.95 3.93
N LEU A 206 14.58 -1.13 5.23
CA LEU A 206 13.59 -0.93 6.28
C LEU A 206 13.05 0.51 6.31
N TYR A 207 13.91 1.52 6.21
CA TYR A 207 13.50 2.93 6.26
C TYR A 207 12.91 3.45 4.94
N SER A 208 13.16 2.78 3.81
CA SER A 208 12.44 3.05 2.55
C SER A 208 11.04 2.42 2.51
N GLY A 209 10.66 1.65 3.54
CA GLY A 209 9.37 0.97 3.61
C GLY A 209 9.34 -0.35 2.83
N GLU A 210 10.49 -0.89 2.46
CA GLU A 210 10.60 -2.21 1.85
C GLU A 210 10.31 -3.30 2.89
N GLU A 211 9.65 -4.37 2.48
CA GLU A 211 9.44 -5.52 3.36
C GLU A 211 10.76 -6.26 3.59
N VAL A 212 11.10 -6.47 4.85
CA VAL A 212 12.30 -7.20 5.27
C VAL A 212 11.88 -8.46 6.05
N TRP A 213 12.52 -9.58 5.76
CA TRP A 213 12.17 -10.91 6.31
C TRP A 213 13.28 -11.52 7.15
N TYR A 214 14.44 -10.88 7.20
CA TYR A 214 15.60 -11.30 7.97
C TYR A 214 16.33 -10.09 8.54
N LYS A 215 16.61 -10.14 9.84
CA LYS A 215 17.40 -9.11 10.55
C LYS A 215 18.82 -9.61 10.73
N PRO A 216 19.85 -8.87 10.25
CA PRO A 216 21.24 -9.24 10.43
C PRO A 216 21.66 -9.24 11.90
N GLU A 217 22.76 -9.93 12.21
CA GLU A 217 23.36 -9.95 13.55
C GLU A 217 24.06 -8.63 13.88
N GLY A 218 24.37 -8.43 15.16
CA GLY A 218 25.20 -7.30 15.61
C GLY A 218 24.42 -6.09 16.12
N TYR A 219 23.11 -6.14 16.12
CA TYR A 219 22.27 -5.09 16.68
C TYR A 219 22.24 -5.14 18.21
N ARG A 220 22.34 -3.97 18.84
CA ARG A 220 22.13 -3.75 20.26
C ARG A 220 20.81 -3.03 20.50
N SER A 221 20.10 -3.41 21.55
CA SER A 221 18.98 -2.67 22.11
C SER A 221 19.51 -1.63 23.09
N ILE A 222 19.27 -0.36 22.79
CA ILE A 222 19.80 0.79 23.54
C ILE A 222 18.66 1.61 24.09
N LEU A 223 18.65 1.83 25.41
CA LEU A 223 17.84 2.87 26.04
C LEU A 223 18.68 4.14 26.17
N GLN A 224 18.01 5.29 26.35
CA GLN A 224 18.71 6.56 26.58
C GLN A 224 18.02 7.44 27.61
N ILE A 225 18.81 8.31 28.23
CA ILE A 225 18.36 9.53 28.87
C ILE A 225 18.80 10.68 27.98
N LEU A 226 17.86 11.46 27.47
CA LEU A 226 18.11 12.68 26.72
C LEU A 226 17.85 13.87 27.63
N LEU A 227 18.90 14.66 27.88
CA LEU A 227 18.85 15.91 28.66
C LEU A 227 18.82 17.08 27.69
N PRO A 228 17.83 18.01 27.81
CA PRO A 228 17.85 19.24 27.04
C PRO A 228 19.05 20.08 27.49
N ALA A 229 19.91 20.45 26.55
CA ALA A 229 21.14 21.18 26.82
C ALA A 229 21.21 22.43 25.94
N GLU A 230 21.67 23.55 26.52
CA GLU A 230 21.78 24.84 25.86
C GLU A 230 23.24 25.20 25.59
N GLY A 231 23.53 25.77 24.42
CA GLY A 231 24.85 26.25 24.05
C GLY A 231 25.17 26.14 22.59
N ASP A 232 26.16 26.92 22.14
CA ASP A 232 26.58 27.00 20.73
C ASP A 232 27.63 25.94 20.36
N THR A 233 28.27 25.33 21.37
CA THR A 233 29.27 24.27 21.19
C THR A 233 28.97 23.05 22.05
N ASP A 234 29.51 21.90 21.69
CA ASP A 234 29.33 20.64 22.43
C ASP A 234 29.82 20.80 23.90
N GLU A 235 30.93 21.50 24.14
CA GLU A 235 31.47 21.74 25.47
C GLU A 235 30.50 22.58 26.32
N VAL A 236 29.93 23.65 25.77
CA VAL A 236 28.98 24.52 26.47
C VAL A 236 27.69 23.78 26.75
N ARG A 237 27.16 22.99 25.78
CA ARG A 237 25.99 22.15 25.98
C ARG A 237 26.19 21.15 27.11
N LEU A 238 27.33 20.42 27.10
CA LEU A 238 27.64 19.47 28.16
C LEU A 238 27.79 20.17 29.53
N GLU A 239 28.47 21.32 29.60
CA GLU A 239 28.63 22.10 30.84
C GLU A 239 27.27 22.54 31.41
N SER A 240 26.29 22.88 30.54
CA SER A 240 24.96 23.33 30.96
C SER A 240 24.19 22.27 31.75
N VAL A 241 24.47 20.97 31.54
CA VAL A 241 23.81 19.83 32.20
C VAL A 241 24.75 18.97 33.03
N GLN A 242 26.05 19.37 33.19
CA GLN A 242 27.08 18.56 33.84
C GLN A 242 26.66 18.10 35.24
N ALA A 243 26.09 18.96 36.05
CA ALA A 243 25.62 18.61 37.39
C ALA A 243 24.56 17.50 37.39
N THR A 244 23.70 17.48 36.38
CA THR A 244 22.69 16.44 36.19
C THR A 244 23.33 15.14 35.72
N VAL A 245 24.25 15.23 34.79
CA VAL A 245 25.05 14.05 34.32
C VAL A 245 25.79 13.40 35.49
N ASP A 246 26.48 14.20 36.32
CA ASP A 246 27.20 13.69 37.48
C ASP A 246 26.26 13.02 38.50
N ALA A 247 25.10 13.62 38.76
CA ALA A 247 24.10 13.04 39.64
C ALA A 247 23.51 11.70 39.11
N ILE A 248 23.29 11.59 37.78
CA ILE A 248 22.86 10.34 37.15
C ILE A 248 23.94 9.29 37.28
N ASP A 249 25.18 9.60 36.96
CA ASP A 249 26.32 8.66 37.06
C ASP A 249 26.52 8.18 38.49
N GLU A 250 26.43 9.06 39.50
CA GLU A 250 26.55 8.71 40.93
C GLU A 250 25.42 7.74 41.34
N ARG A 251 24.20 8.01 40.94
CA ARG A 251 23.03 7.16 41.27
C ARG A 251 23.09 5.80 40.59
N LEU A 252 23.53 5.73 39.31
CA LEU A 252 23.77 4.48 38.59
C LEU A 252 24.88 3.66 39.27
N ASN A 253 25.97 4.30 39.67
CA ASN A 253 27.07 3.64 40.42
C ASN A 253 26.63 3.17 41.83
N ALA A 254 25.62 3.82 42.41
CA ALA A 254 25.03 3.40 43.67
C ALA A 254 24.02 2.23 43.49
N GLY A 255 23.76 1.80 42.23
CA GLY A 255 22.92 0.65 41.91
C GLY A 255 21.45 1.00 41.66
N GLU A 256 21.11 2.27 41.45
CA GLU A 256 19.75 2.65 41.02
C GLU A 256 19.55 2.24 39.57
N SER A 257 18.29 1.87 39.24
CA SER A 257 18.02 1.38 37.89
C SER A 257 17.99 2.51 36.85
N PHE A 258 18.54 2.24 35.67
CA PHE A 258 18.54 3.20 34.57
C PHE A 258 17.11 3.65 34.21
N GLN A 259 16.14 2.73 34.22
CA GLN A 259 14.72 3.03 33.95
C GLN A 259 14.11 4.00 34.97
N THR A 260 14.52 3.91 36.26
CA THR A 260 14.07 4.90 37.27
C THR A 260 14.57 6.31 36.94
N LEU A 261 15.84 6.41 36.54
CA LEU A 261 16.44 7.70 36.16
C LEU A 261 15.89 8.21 34.83
N MET A 262 15.58 7.32 33.90
CA MET A 262 14.85 7.71 32.68
C MET A 262 13.50 8.33 33.00
N ALA A 263 12.72 7.77 33.89
CA ALA A 263 11.43 8.32 34.29
C ALA A 263 11.54 9.72 34.94
N GLU A 264 12.69 10.04 35.51
CA GLU A 264 12.96 11.32 36.20
C GLU A 264 13.55 12.38 35.27
N TYR A 265 14.50 12.00 34.40
CA TYR A 265 15.33 12.93 33.66
C TYR A 265 15.13 12.96 32.16
N ASN A 266 14.57 11.88 31.58
CA ASN A 266 14.53 11.76 30.13
C ASN A 266 13.44 12.65 29.50
N THR A 267 13.81 13.31 28.42
CA THR A 267 12.89 14.14 27.60
C THR A 267 12.56 13.55 26.23
N ASP A 268 13.10 12.37 25.92
CA ASP A 268 12.81 11.69 24.69
C ASP A 268 11.39 11.11 24.68
N VAL A 269 10.58 11.58 23.72
CA VAL A 269 9.15 11.23 23.63
C VAL A 269 8.87 9.75 23.26
N ALA A 270 9.85 9.03 22.72
CA ALA A 270 9.72 7.60 22.43
C ALA A 270 9.44 6.77 23.69
N PHE A 271 9.76 7.28 24.86
CA PHE A 271 9.59 6.60 26.16
C PHE A 271 8.16 6.58 26.70
N TYR A 272 7.22 7.25 26.05
CA TYR A 272 5.80 7.13 26.40
C TYR A 272 5.17 5.83 25.88
N ASP A 273 5.88 5.10 25.02
CA ASP A 273 5.47 3.78 24.54
C ASP A 273 6.07 2.70 25.47
N ALA A 274 5.20 1.93 26.13
CA ALA A 274 5.62 0.87 27.06
C ALA A 274 6.41 -0.25 26.36
N ASP A 275 6.12 -0.56 25.09
CA ASP A 275 6.81 -1.57 24.32
C ASP A 275 8.25 -1.13 24.01
N PHE A 276 8.46 0.18 23.84
CA PHE A 276 9.78 0.74 23.59
C PHE A 276 10.75 0.52 24.77
N LEU A 277 10.28 0.50 26.02
CA LEU A 277 11.10 0.21 27.18
C LEU A 277 11.69 -1.22 27.19
N THR A 278 11.06 -2.12 26.46
CA THR A 278 11.50 -3.52 26.34
C THR A 278 12.37 -3.78 25.12
N VAL A 279 12.16 -3.01 24.07
CA VAL A 279 12.84 -3.15 22.77
C VAL A 279 14.00 -2.19 22.62
N GLY A 280 13.85 -0.93 23.04
CA GLY A 280 14.86 0.12 22.88
C GLY A 280 15.17 0.47 21.42
N TYR A 281 16.07 1.41 21.23
CA TYR A 281 16.64 1.74 19.93
C TYR A 281 17.52 0.61 19.43
N GLN A 282 17.30 0.21 18.17
CA GLN A 282 18.08 -0.82 17.52
C GLN A 282 19.28 -0.19 16.82
N VAL A 283 20.47 -0.44 17.35
CA VAL A 283 21.70 0.20 16.88
C VAL A 283 22.68 -0.85 16.40
N HIS A 284 23.21 -0.69 15.19
CA HIS A 284 24.28 -1.51 14.64
C HIS A 284 25.56 -0.71 14.50
N ARG A 285 26.72 -1.39 14.52
CA ARG A 285 28.04 -0.75 14.39
C ARG A 285 28.22 -0.03 13.04
N ASP A 286 27.62 -0.58 11.98
CA ASP A 286 27.63 -0.05 10.61
C ASP A 286 26.33 0.65 10.24
N SER A 287 25.62 1.21 11.23
CA SER A 287 24.35 1.91 11.02
C SER A 287 24.51 3.12 10.10
N VAL A 288 23.53 3.30 9.22
CA VAL A 288 23.41 4.46 8.32
C VAL A 288 22.30 5.43 8.75
N VAL A 289 21.57 5.09 9.81
CA VAL A 289 20.45 5.89 10.32
C VAL A 289 20.77 6.60 11.63
N TRP A 290 21.77 6.14 12.38
CA TRP A 290 22.20 6.75 13.63
C TRP A 290 23.41 7.65 13.42
N ASP A 291 23.47 8.75 14.17
CA ASP A 291 24.65 9.62 14.22
C ASP A 291 25.90 8.85 14.62
N GLU A 292 27.05 9.17 14.02
CA GLU A 292 28.33 8.47 14.24
C GLU A 292 28.76 8.50 15.71
N LYS A 293 28.51 9.61 16.44
CA LYS A 293 28.85 9.71 17.88
C LYS A 293 27.95 8.78 18.70
N PHE A 294 26.66 8.66 18.32
CA PHE A 294 25.72 7.76 18.98
C PHE A 294 26.15 6.30 18.81
N VAL A 295 26.46 5.90 17.57
CA VAL A 295 26.99 4.55 17.28
C VAL A 295 28.27 4.28 18.01
N ALA A 296 29.26 5.21 17.98
CA ALA A 296 30.55 5.06 18.66
C ALA A 296 30.34 4.86 20.17
N ALA A 297 29.45 5.60 20.79
CA ALA A 297 29.14 5.45 22.21
C ALA A 297 28.43 4.14 22.52
N ALA A 298 27.42 3.72 21.70
CA ALA A 298 26.71 2.48 21.88
C ALA A 298 27.61 1.23 21.81
N PHE A 299 28.76 1.34 21.14
CA PHE A 299 29.75 0.26 20.98
C PHE A 299 31.11 0.57 21.64
N SER A 300 31.16 1.54 22.56
CA SER A 300 32.38 1.87 23.30
C SER A 300 32.81 0.75 24.28
N GLU A 301 34.05 0.82 24.78
CA GLU A 301 34.52 -0.11 25.78
C GLU A 301 33.72 -0.05 27.09
N ARG A 302 33.18 1.11 27.45
CA ARG A 302 32.32 1.30 28.62
C ARG A 302 30.99 0.55 28.47
N MET A 303 30.56 0.36 27.25
CA MET A 303 29.31 -0.38 26.87
C MET A 303 29.60 -1.85 26.54
N ALA A 304 30.53 -2.51 27.28
CA ALA A 304 31.04 -3.84 26.96
C ALA A 304 29.98 -4.97 27.10
N GLN A 305 29.00 -4.79 27.97
CA GLN A 305 27.98 -5.81 28.25
C GLN A 305 26.65 -5.17 28.63
N PRO A 306 25.53 -5.93 28.51
CA PRO A 306 24.24 -5.47 28.99
C PRO A 306 24.30 -5.00 30.45
N GLY A 307 23.59 -3.91 30.73
CA GLY A 307 23.63 -3.25 32.05
C GLY A 307 24.64 -2.11 32.17
N CYS A 308 25.53 -1.93 31.21
CA CYS A 308 26.44 -0.79 31.15
C CYS A 308 25.78 0.43 30.55
N TRP A 309 26.33 1.62 30.89
CA TRP A 309 25.89 2.90 30.30
C TRP A 309 27.10 3.67 29.76
N SER A 310 26.83 4.57 28.80
CA SER A 310 27.89 5.33 28.11
C SER A 310 28.38 6.52 28.90
N ASP A 311 29.49 7.08 28.45
CA ASP A 311 29.82 8.49 28.72
C ASP A 311 28.77 9.38 28.03
N PRO A 312 28.56 10.64 28.49
CA PRO A 312 27.62 11.55 27.87
C PRO A 312 28.05 11.90 26.44
N ILE A 313 27.09 11.92 25.51
CA ILE A 313 27.30 12.31 24.13
C ILE A 313 26.46 13.56 23.82
N VAL A 314 27.02 14.47 23.06
CA VAL A 314 26.35 15.73 22.68
C VAL A 314 25.90 15.65 21.24
N SER A 315 24.62 16.00 21.02
CA SER A 315 24.01 16.18 19.71
C SER A 315 23.24 17.50 19.65
N ASP A 316 22.62 17.75 18.50
CA ASP A 316 21.73 18.91 18.36
C ASP A 316 20.43 18.79 19.21
N ALA A 317 20.03 17.57 19.56
CA ALA A 317 18.88 17.32 20.42
C ALA A 317 19.18 17.55 21.92
N GLY A 318 20.45 17.50 22.33
CA GLY A 318 20.86 17.63 23.72
C GLY A 318 22.03 16.72 24.10
N VAL A 319 22.06 16.34 25.37
CA VAL A 319 23.08 15.40 25.91
C VAL A 319 22.40 14.05 26.18
N HIS A 320 22.99 13.01 25.61
CA HIS A 320 22.50 11.62 25.72
C HIS A 320 23.38 10.80 26.66
N ILE A 321 22.78 9.98 27.49
CA ILE A 321 23.41 8.89 28.22
C ILE A 321 22.74 7.60 27.75
N LEU A 322 23.52 6.71 27.14
CA LEU A 322 22.99 5.45 26.59
C LEU A 322 23.09 4.32 27.60
N TYR A 323 22.18 3.38 27.51
CA TYR A 323 22.22 2.16 28.32
C TYR A 323 22.07 0.93 27.43
N TYR A 324 23.00 0.01 27.55
CA TYR A 324 22.96 -1.24 26.82
C TYR A 324 21.97 -2.22 27.49
N LEU A 325 20.77 -2.32 26.91
CA LEU A 325 19.70 -3.16 27.44
C LEU A 325 20.01 -4.65 27.21
N CYS A 326 20.21 -5.03 25.95
CA CYS A 326 20.57 -6.40 25.55
C CYS A 326 21.04 -6.43 24.09
N ASP A 327 21.59 -7.57 23.65
CA ASP A 327 21.72 -7.87 22.22
C ASP A 327 20.32 -8.04 21.62
N SER A 328 20.11 -7.46 20.46
CA SER A 328 18.87 -7.62 19.75
C SER A 328 18.83 -8.96 19.03
N LYS A 329 17.69 -9.62 19.09
CA LYS A 329 17.47 -10.89 18.38
C LYS A 329 17.64 -10.66 16.87
N SER A 330 18.46 -11.48 16.24
CA SER A 330 18.69 -11.56 14.78
C SER A 330 18.00 -12.79 14.20
N GLY A 331 18.00 -12.92 12.87
CA GLY A 331 17.45 -14.05 12.15
C GLY A 331 16.15 -13.73 11.42
N ALA A 332 15.42 -14.77 11.10
CA ALA A 332 14.11 -14.63 10.44
C ALA A 332 13.15 -13.76 11.28
N ILE A 333 12.48 -12.84 10.63
CA ILE A 333 11.36 -12.11 11.21
C ILE A 333 10.23 -13.11 11.46
N GLU A 334 9.72 -13.18 12.69
CA GLU A 334 8.73 -14.17 13.07
C GLU A 334 7.43 -14.01 12.26
N MET A 335 6.88 -15.15 11.78
CA MET A 335 5.61 -15.16 11.08
C MET A 335 4.49 -14.85 12.09
N THR A 336 3.96 -13.64 12.00
CA THR A 336 2.76 -13.21 12.76
C THR A 336 1.50 -13.51 11.96
N ASP A 337 0.34 -13.46 12.59
CA ASP A 337 -0.96 -13.59 11.89
C ASP A 337 -1.07 -12.55 10.75
N ALA A 338 -0.58 -11.33 10.97
CA ALA A 338 -0.59 -10.27 9.94
C ALA A 338 0.30 -10.59 8.73
N ILE A 339 1.46 -11.20 8.95
CA ILE A 339 2.37 -11.65 7.88
C ILE A 339 1.74 -12.84 7.15
N HIS A 340 1.19 -13.79 7.87
CA HIS A 340 0.48 -14.94 7.31
C HIS A 340 -0.67 -14.49 6.40
N ASP A 341 -1.53 -13.59 6.88
CA ASP A 341 -2.66 -13.07 6.10
C ASP A 341 -2.20 -12.29 4.86
N ALA A 342 -1.12 -11.52 4.97
CA ALA A 342 -0.55 -10.77 3.84
C ALA A 342 0.01 -11.73 2.77
N LEU A 343 0.73 -12.77 3.17
CA LEU A 343 1.24 -13.80 2.25
C LEU A 343 0.11 -14.57 1.59
N SER A 344 -0.88 -15.00 2.37
CA SER A 344 -2.07 -15.69 1.86
C SER A 344 -2.79 -14.84 0.82
N TYR A 345 -2.96 -13.55 1.09
CA TYR A 345 -3.58 -12.60 0.15
C TYR A 345 -2.76 -12.44 -1.14
N THR A 346 -1.44 -12.27 -1.03
CA THR A 346 -0.55 -12.12 -2.19
C THR A 346 -0.59 -13.38 -3.07
N LEU A 347 -0.44 -14.56 -2.47
CA LEU A 347 -0.52 -15.84 -3.18
C LEU A 347 -1.87 -16.01 -3.90
N TYR A 348 -2.97 -15.64 -3.23
CA TYR A 348 -4.28 -15.68 -3.85
C TYR A 348 -4.38 -14.75 -5.07
N GLN A 349 -3.87 -13.53 -4.97
CA GLN A 349 -3.87 -12.59 -6.10
C GLN A 349 -3.03 -13.10 -7.28
N ASP A 350 -1.88 -13.68 -7.01
CA ASP A 350 -1.01 -14.27 -8.04
C ASP A 350 -1.72 -15.44 -8.74
N MET A 351 -2.33 -16.36 -7.98
CA MET A 351 -3.11 -17.46 -8.51
C MET A 351 -4.31 -17.00 -9.34
N CYS A 352 -5.02 -15.95 -8.91
CA CYS A 352 -6.10 -15.32 -9.66
C CYS A 352 -5.60 -14.78 -11.01
N SER A 353 -4.47 -14.07 -11.00
CA SER A 353 -3.84 -13.47 -12.18
C SER A 353 -3.42 -14.54 -13.18
N GLU A 354 -2.74 -15.57 -12.70
CA GLU A 354 -2.29 -16.70 -13.53
C GLU A 354 -3.46 -17.48 -14.14
N ALA A 355 -4.47 -17.82 -13.34
CA ALA A 355 -5.65 -18.53 -13.79
C ALA A 355 -6.46 -17.73 -14.82
N LEU A 356 -6.64 -16.43 -14.58
CA LEU A 356 -7.31 -15.53 -15.52
C LEU A 356 -6.55 -15.43 -16.84
N SER A 357 -5.23 -15.26 -16.78
CA SER A 357 -4.36 -15.16 -17.96
C SER A 357 -4.37 -16.47 -18.77
N ALA A 358 -4.26 -17.61 -18.10
CA ALA A 358 -4.35 -18.91 -18.75
C ALA A 358 -5.71 -19.11 -19.42
N ARG A 359 -6.79 -18.77 -18.71
CA ARG A 359 -8.15 -18.90 -19.27
C ARG A 359 -8.40 -17.97 -20.43
N LEU A 360 -7.91 -16.72 -20.35
CA LEU A 360 -8.04 -15.74 -21.44
C LEU A 360 -7.30 -16.21 -22.70
N ASN A 361 -6.12 -16.84 -22.57
CA ASN A 361 -5.40 -17.42 -23.70
C ASN A 361 -6.24 -18.52 -24.38
N GLU A 362 -6.83 -19.45 -23.59
CA GLU A 362 -7.71 -20.49 -24.12
C GLU A 362 -8.92 -19.91 -24.87
N LEU A 363 -9.54 -18.89 -24.30
CA LEU A 363 -10.69 -18.20 -24.90
C LEU A 363 -10.29 -17.48 -26.19
N SER A 364 -9.14 -16.79 -26.19
CA SER A 364 -8.63 -16.08 -27.35
C SER A 364 -8.28 -17.01 -28.51
N ASP A 365 -7.68 -18.19 -28.22
CA ASP A 365 -7.32 -19.19 -29.21
C ASP A 365 -8.55 -19.81 -29.89
N SER A 366 -9.70 -19.85 -29.22
CA SER A 366 -10.93 -20.45 -29.70
C SER A 366 -11.96 -19.44 -30.21
N ALA A 367 -11.73 -18.13 -30.03
CA ALA A 367 -12.67 -17.09 -30.34
C ALA A 367 -12.81 -16.84 -31.85
N GLU A 368 -14.04 -16.60 -32.30
CA GLU A 368 -14.33 -16.03 -33.63
C GLU A 368 -14.41 -14.50 -33.49
N VAL A 369 -13.39 -13.81 -34.00
CA VAL A 369 -13.33 -12.33 -33.95
C VAL A 369 -13.30 -11.77 -35.36
N VAL A 370 -14.23 -10.85 -35.66
CA VAL A 370 -14.28 -10.10 -36.94
C VAL A 370 -14.19 -8.62 -36.62
N LEU A 371 -13.21 -7.93 -37.18
CA LEU A 371 -13.00 -6.47 -37.06
C LEU A 371 -13.68 -5.71 -38.21
N TYR A 372 -14.18 -4.50 -37.94
CA TYR A 372 -14.92 -3.66 -38.91
C TYR A 372 -14.26 -2.28 -39.11
#